data_0bd754b0a971bf51dbd6545780edab50
#
_entry.id   0bd754b0a971bf51dbd6545780edab50
#
_cell.length_a   1.000
_cell.length_b   1.000
_cell.length_c   1.000
_cell.angle_alpha   90.00
_cell.angle_beta   90.00
_cell.angle_gamma   90.00
#
_symmetry.space_group_name_H-M   'P 1'
#
loop_
_entity.id
_entity.type
_entity.pdbx_description
1 polymer ?
#
loop_
_entity_poly.entity_id
_entity_poly.type
_entity_poly.pdbx_seq_one_letter_code
_entity_poly.pdbx_strand_id
1 'polypeptide(L)'
;MMSTDRGLLPQQKENARHGEAGFPIQRYRTTLHATYQDVPTHWHEEAELTLIVRGGSTYTVQLESEEVEVGDIVFVPPQVLHAVTTGGGEMESDTFVFHMNLLGGGNADVCTLRYLAPLSSQKLIPPTVIRREHPAYDQLLRIIREMNRIWDARETGWELMIKANLLMALAVLMPHCTKDTAELALRTEHAEKIKTALEFMDKNYGEEIAIADVAAACYFSQYHFMRFFKKYMGMSCGEYLKNLRLEKAAQAFSRGNTVILDVAMDAGFRNLSYFYREFQKKYGYTPKQFIHRCVEMPGK
;
A
#
# COMPACT_ATOMS: atom_id res chain seq x y z
N MET A 1 -17.04 18.78 -0.22
CA MET A 1 -16.22 18.38 0.94
C MET A 1 -14.93 17.83 0.36
N MET A 2 -13.85 18.60 0.48
CA MET A 2 -12.60 18.37 -0.26
C MET A 2 -11.83 17.19 0.34
N SER A 3 -11.37 16.32 -0.55
CA SER A 3 -10.42 15.23 -0.30
C SER A 3 -9.24 15.74 0.53
N THR A 4 -9.02 15.14 1.69
CA THR A 4 -7.80 15.32 2.48
C THR A 4 -6.67 14.50 1.87
N ASP A 5 -6.37 14.78 0.61
CA ASP A 5 -5.22 14.16 -0.06
C ASP A 5 -3.99 15.02 0.23
N ARG A 6 -3.40 14.78 1.39
CA ARG A 6 -2.02 15.19 1.64
C ARG A 6 -1.14 14.10 1.07
N GLY A 7 -0.46 14.42 -0.02
CA GLY A 7 0.54 13.60 -0.65
C GLY A 7 1.72 13.21 0.23
N LEU A 8 1.42 12.47 1.29
CA LEU A 8 2.39 11.73 2.07
C LEU A 8 2.53 10.38 1.39
N LEU A 9 3.69 10.14 0.81
CA LEU A 9 4.05 8.83 0.29
C LEU A 9 3.86 7.78 1.40
N PRO A 10 3.19 6.65 1.12
CA PRO A 10 2.99 5.61 2.12
C PRO A 10 4.34 5.15 2.65
N GLN A 11 4.44 4.97 3.96
CA GLN A 11 5.53 4.22 4.56
C GLN A 11 5.38 2.77 4.09
N GLN A 12 6.45 2.04 3.90
CA GLN A 12 6.41 0.68 3.35
C GLN A 12 5.63 -0.31 4.20
N LYS A 13 5.77 -0.25 5.52
CA LYS A 13 4.74 -0.71 6.44
C LYS A 13 3.89 0.50 6.75
N GLU A 14 2.73 0.57 6.16
CA GLU A 14 1.83 1.67 6.42
C GLU A 14 1.33 1.55 7.88
N ASN A 15 1.74 2.51 8.70
CA ASN A 15 1.26 2.64 10.09
C ASN A 15 0.04 3.58 10.16
N ALA A 16 -0.57 3.90 9.03
CA ALA A 16 -1.81 4.67 9.00
C ALA A 16 -2.94 3.86 9.66
N ARG A 17 -3.73 4.51 10.48
CA ARG A 17 -4.95 3.90 11.00
C ARG A 17 -6.07 4.20 10.02
N HIS A 18 -6.61 3.15 9.42
CA HIS A 18 -7.74 3.25 8.51
C HIS A 18 -9.05 3.17 9.32
N GLY A 19 -9.71 4.32 9.46
CA GLY A 19 -10.94 4.45 10.25
C GLY A 19 -10.70 4.66 11.75
N GLU A 20 -11.75 4.46 12.54
CA GLU A 20 -11.75 4.62 13.99
C GLU A 20 -11.46 3.28 14.70
N ALA A 21 -11.01 3.34 15.96
CA ALA A 21 -10.68 2.12 16.72
C ALA A 21 -11.87 1.15 16.85
N GLY A 22 -13.09 1.66 16.94
CA GLY A 22 -14.33 0.87 17.02
C GLY A 22 -14.89 0.45 15.66
N PHE A 23 -14.43 1.09 14.57
CA PHE A 23 -14.86 0.84 13.20
C PHE A 23 -13.68 1.01 12.24
N PRO A 24 -12.76 0.02 12.19
CA PRO A 24 -11.49 0.11 11.46
C PRO A 24 -11.69 -0.16 9.96
N ILE A 25 -12.30 0.80 9.28
CA ILE A 25 -12.49 0.85 7.84
C ILE A 25 -12.46 2.29 7.36
N GLN A 26 -11.87 2.51 6.20
CA GLN A 26 -11.86 3.80 5.52
C GLN A 26 -12.11 3.60 4.03
N ARG A 27 -12.90 4.51 3.43
CA ARG A 27 -13.05 4.60 1.98
C ARG A 27 -12.12 5.67 1.45
N TYR A 28 -11.37 5.34 0.42
CA TYR A 28 -10.51 6.23 -0.34
C TYR A 28 -11.02 6.37 -1.77
N ARG A 29 -11.04 7.60 -2.26
CA ARG A 29 -11.12 7.92 -3.69
C ARG A 29 -9.74 8.40 -4.12
N THR A 30 -9.04 7.55 -4.84
CA THR A 30 -7.66 7.80 -5.25
C THR A 30 -7.64 8.24 -6.69
N THR A 31 -6.94 9.35 -6.96
CA THR A 31 -6.66 9.80 -8.32
C THR A 31 -5.14 9.81 -8.50
N LEU A 32 -4.64 8.97 -9.38
CA LEU A 32 -3.26 8.96 -9.81
C LEU A 32 -3.17 9.67 -11.17
N HIS A 33 -2.19 10.56 -11.34
CA HIS A 33 -1.97 11.33 -12.57
C HIS A 33 -0.48 11.69 -12.72
N ALA A 34 -0.10 12.33 -13.82
CA ALA A 34 1.28 12.57 -14.22
C ALA A 34 2.24 13.15 -13.16
N THR A 35 1.72 13.86 -12.14
CA THR A 35 2.51 14.36 -11.00
C THR A 35 2.46 13.46 -9.76
N TYR A 36 1.53 12.50 -9.74
CA TYR A 36 1.29 11.52 -8.68
C TYR A 36 1.06 10.16 -9.33
N GLN A 37 2.15 9.54 -9.81
CA GLN A 37 2.04 8.43 -10.75
C GLN A 37 1.93 7.07 -10.11
N ASP A 38 2.43 6.88 -8.90
CA ASP A 38 2.60 5.54 -8.34
C ASP A 38 2.29 5.49 -6.85
N VAL A 39 1.64 4.42 -6.43
CA VAL A 39 1.64 3.97 -5.03
C VAL A 39 2.81 3.02 -4.88
N PRO A 40 3.88 3.41 -4.15
CA PRO A 40 5.06 2.57 -4.03
C PRO A 40 4.75 1.27 -3.30
N THR A 41 5.63 0.28 -3.48
CA THR A 41 5.50 -1.02 -2.82
C THR A 41 5.42 -0.88 -1.30
N HIS A 42 4.31 -1.34 -0.72
CA HIS A 42 4.03 -1.28 0.71
C HIS A 42 3.15 -2.46 1.14
N TRP A 43 2.86 -2.56 2.43
CA TRP A 43 1.88 -3.48 3.03
C TRP A 43 1.33 -2.90 4.33
N HIS A 44 0.16 -3.37 4.73
CA HIS A 44 -0.52 -3.02 5.97
C HIS A 44 -1.34 -4.21 6.51
N GLU A 45 -1.88 -4.07 7.71
CA GLU A 45 -2.65 -5.12 8.40
C GLU A 45 -4.09 -5.29 7.84
N GLU A 46 -4.52 -4.38 7.00
CA GLU A 46 -5.86 -4.30 6.43
C GLU A 46 -5.94 -5.06 5.09
N ALA A 47 -7.16 -5.41 4.71
CA ALA A 47 -7.49 -5.83 3.36
C ALA A 47 -8.00 -4.63 2.54
N GLU A 48 -7.86 -4.69 1.22
CA GLU A 48 -8.39 -3.71 0.30
C GLU A 48 -9.39 -4.33 -0.68
N LEU A 49 -10.49 -3.63 -0.91
CA LEU A 49 -11.44 -3.91 -1.97
C LEU A 49 -11.60 -2.66 -2.82
N THR A 50 -11.09 -2.72 -4.05
CA THR A 50 -10.96 -1.58 -4.97
C THR A 50 -11.79 -1.77 -6.21
N LEU A 51 -12.49 -0.74 -6.66
CA LEU A 51 -13.11 -0.64 -7.98
C LEU A 51 -12.37 0.42 -8.81
N ILE A 52 -11.92 0.05 -10.00
CA ILE A 52 -11.33 1.00 -10.95
C ILE A 52 -12.47 1.78 -11.63
N VAL A 53 -12.50 3.09 -11.42
CA VAL A 53 -13.58 3.97 -11.89
C VAL A 53 -13.23 4.63 -13.21
N ARG A 54 -11.95 4.98 -13.41
CA ARG A 54 -11.47 5.65 -14.61
C ARG A 54 -10.03 5.27 -14.92
N GLY A 55 -9.67 5.25 -16.21
CA GLY A 55 -8.30 4.98 -16.65
C GLY A 55 -7.87 3.54 -16.43
N GLY A 56 -6.59 3.33 -16.23
CA GLY A 56 -5.99 2.03 -15.99
C GLY A 56 -4.64 2.15 -15.29
N SER A 57 -4.16 1.06 -14.76
CA SER A 57 -2.89 0.98 -14.05
C SER A 57 -2.39 -0.45 -13.98
N THR A 58 -1.16 -0.63 -13.54
CA THR A 58 -0.60 -1.92 -13.19
C THR A 58 -0.65 -2.09 -11.68
N TYR A 59 -1.39 -3.10 -11.20
CA TYR A 59 -1.33 -3.57 -9.82
C TYR A 59 -0.27 -4.65 -9.69
N THR A 60 0.66 -4.47 -8.77
CA THR A 60 1.61 -5.52 -8.38
C THR A 60 1.22 -6.04 -7.02
N VAL A 61 0.81 -7.29 -6.91
CA VAL A 61 0.40 -7.95 -5.65
C VAL A 61 1.19 -9.25 -5.49
N GLN A 62 1.82 -9.46 -4.33
CA GLN A 62 2.69 -10.63 -4.09
C GLN A 62 3.76 -10.82 -5.19
N LEU A 63 4.33 -9.70 -5.66
CA LEU A 63 5.37 -9.66 -6.70
C LEU A 63 4.88 -10.07 -8.11
N GLU A 64 3.58 -10.21 -8.32
CA GLU A 64 2.96 -10.38 -9.64
C GLU A 64 2.28 -9.09 -10.06
N SER A 65 2.45 -8.75 -11.32
CA SER A 65 1.88 -7.54 -11.91
C SER A 65 0.77 -7.91 -12.88
N GLU A 66 -0.38 -7.26 -12.70
CA GLU A 66 -1.53 -7.37 -13.60
C GLU A 66 -1.99 -5.97 -14.01
N GLU A 67 -2.26 -5.82 -15.32
CA GLU A 67 -2.92 -4.63 -15.84
C GLU A 67 -4.39 -4.62 -15.44
N VAL A 68 -4.89 -3.47 -15.00
CA VAL A 68 -6.29 -3.25 -14.65
C VAL A 68 -6.85 -2.07 -15.42
N GLU A 69 -8.13 -2.17 -15.77
CA GLU A 69 -8.87 -1.16 -16.51
C GLU A 69 -10.21 -0.81 -15.85
N VAL A 70 -10.91 0.16 -16.42
CA VAL A 70 -12.20 0.62 -15.91
C VAL A 70 -13.18 -0.53 -15.73
N GLY A 71 -13.69 -0.66 -14.54
CA GLY A 71 -14.65 -1.69 -14.13
C GLY A 71 -14.01 -2.88 -13.43
N ASP A 72 -12.71 -3.10 -13.56
CA ASP A 72 -12.03 -4.17 -12.83
C ASP A 72 -12.14 -3.94 -11.32
N ILE A 73 -12.27 -5.04 -10.59
CA ILE A 73 -12.27 -5.08 -9.14
C ILE A 73 -10.98 -5.73 -8.69
N VAL A 74 -10.29 -5.09 -7.74
CA VAL A 74 -9.05 -5.62 -7.14
C VAL A 74 -9.30 -5.94 -5.68
N PHE A 75 -8.85 -7.12 -5.25
CA PHE A 75 -8.82 -7.50 -3.84
C PHE A 75 -7.40 -7.77 -3.39
N VAL A 76 -6.95 -7.04 -2.38
CA VAL A 76 -5.65 -7.24 -1.73
C VAL A 76 -5.89 -7.78 -0.32
N PRO A 77 -5.44 -9.01 -0.02
CA PRO A 77 -5.52 -9.57 1.33
C PRO A 77 -4.67 -8.80 2.34
N PRO A 78 -4.93 -8.95 3.65
CA PRO A 78 -4.10 -8.34 4.69
C PRO A 78 -2.64 -8.76 4.60
N GLN A 79 -1.75 -7.87 4.99
CA GLN A 79 -0.30 -8.12 5.06
C GLN A 79 0.34 -8.53 3.73
N VAL A 80 -0.31 -8.29 2.62
CA VAL A 80 0.21 -8.60 1.28
C VAL A 80 0.97 -7.41 0.72
N LEU A 81 2.17 -7.68 0.19
CA LEU A 81 2.99 -6.67 -0.48
C LEU A 81 2.32 -6.25 -1.79
N HIS A 82 2.06 -4.94 -1.95
CA HIS A 82 1.40 -4.43 -3.16
C HIS A 82 1.89 -3.04 -3.57
N ALA A 83 1.66 -2.70 -4.83
CA ALA A 83 2.00 -1.42 -5.44
C ALA A 83 1.04 -1.12 -6.59
N VAL A 84 0.91 0.15 -6.96
CA VAL A 84 0.13 0.59 -8.13
C VAL A 84 0.96 1.55 -8.97
N THR A 85 1.07 1.30 -10.26
CA THR A 85 1.79 2.16 -11.20
C THR A 85 0.91 2.51 -12.40
N THR A 86 0.90 3.77 -12.81
CA THR A 86 0.06 4.24 -13.94
C THR A 86 0.80 4.27 -15.26
N GLY A 87 2.14 4.08 -15.27
CA GLY A 87 2.95 4.17 -16.47
C GLY A 87 2.88 5.53 -17.20
N GLY A 88 2.47 6.59 -16.49
CA GLY A 88 2.28 7.94 -17.05
C GLY A 88 0.85 8.27 -17.48
N GLY A 89 -0.10 7.35 -17.28
CA GLY A 89 -1.53 7.57 -17.49
C GLY A 89 -2.24 8.21 -16.29
N GLU A 90 -3.56 8.21 -16.34
CA GLU A 90 -4.43 8.61 -15.22
C GLU A 90 -5.25 7.41 -14.75
N MET A 91 -5.50 7.30 -13.45
CA MET A 91 -6.37 6.29 -12.86
C MET A 91 -7.15 6.90 -11.70
N GLU A 92 -8.44 6.59 -11.66
CA GLU A 92 -9.29 6.86 -10.49
C GLU A 92 -9.84 5.56 -9.95
N SER A 93 -9.82 5.39 -8.63
CA SER A 93 -10.37 4.22 -7.96
C SER A 93 -11.13 4.59 -6.69
N ASP A 94 -12.14 3.74 -6.37
CA ASP A 94 -12.81 3.70 -5.07
C ASP A 94 -12.31 2.47 -4.31
N THR A 95 -11.66 2.68 -3.15
CA THR A 95 -11.07 1.61 -2.35
C THR A 95 -11.62 1.63 -0.93
N PHE A 96 -12.10 0.49 -0.46
CA PHE A 96 -12.37 0.25 0.96
C PHE A 96 -11.17 -0.49 1.57
N VAL A 97 -10.48 0.18 2.50
CA VAL A 97 -9.39 -0.39 3.31
C VAL A 97 -9.96 -0.74 4.66
N PHE A 98 -9.91 -2.01 5.06
CA PHE A 98 -10.58 -2.48 6.29
C PHE A 98 -9.76 -3.56 7.02
N HIS A 99 -9.75 -3.45 8.33
CA HIS A 99 -9.10 -4.46 9.16
C HIS A 99 -10.03 -5.67 9.37
N MET A 100 -9.48 -6.89 9.23
CA MET A 100 -10.27 -8.13 9.29
C MET A 100 -10.98 -8.35 10.64
N ASN A 101 -10.47 -7.75 11.73
CA ASN A 101 -11.15 -7.79 13.05
C ASN A 101 -12.52 -7.10 13.03
N LEU A 102 -12.80 -6.20 12.07
CA LEU A 102 -14.13 -5.65 11.87
C LEU A 102 -15.16 -6.74 11.60
N LEU A 103 -14.78 -7.82 10.93
CA LEU A 103 -15.68 -8.87 10.47
C LEU A 103 -15.86 -9.98 11.51
N GLY A 104 -14.84 -10.24 12.34
CA GLY A 104 -14.87 -11.26 13.40
C GLY A 104 -15.37 -10.70 14.73
N GLY A 105 -16.28 -11.42 15.41
CA GLY A 105 -16.90 -10.98 16.67
C GLY A 105 -16.10 -11.23 17.96
N GLY A 106 -14.79 -11.41 17.89
CA GLY A 106 -13.93 -11.64 19.07
C GLY A 106 -13.96 -13.08 19.61
N ASN A 107 -14.98 -13.86 19.31
CA ASN A 107 -15.04 -15.29 19.59
C ASN A 107 -14.75 -16.09 18.32
N ALA A 108 -14.03 -17.21 18.47
CA ALA A 108 -13.73 -18.11 17.35
C ALA A 108 -15.00 -18.88 16.94
N ASP A 109 -15.76 -18.32 16.01
CA ASP A 109 -16.87 -18.99 15.34
C ASP A 109 -16.41 -19.74 14.08
N VAL A 110 -17.35 -20.46 13.45
CA VAL A 110 -17.06 -21.24 12.24
C VAL A 110 -16.60 -20.36 11.06
N CYS A 111 -17.10 -19.13 10.93
CA CYS A 111 -16.73 -18.21 9.87
C CYS A 111 -15.28 -17.73 10.05
N THR A 112 -14.93 -17.37 11.28
CA THR A 112 -13.57 -16.97 11.63
C THR A 112 -12.59 -18.12 11.37
N LEU A 113 -12.88 -19.34 11.86
CA LEU A 113 -11.95 -20.46 11.76
C LEU A 113 -11.77 -20.99 10.33
N ARG A 114 -12.87 -21.04 9.54
CA ARG A 114 -12.84 -21.65 8.20
C ARG A 114 -12.47 -20.68 7.09
N TYR A 115 -12.71 -19.39 7.26
CA TYR A 115 -12.62 -18.42 6.18
C TYR A 115 -11.75 -17.21 6.55
N LEU A 116 -12.08 -16.44 7.62
CA LEU A 116 -11.42 -15.18 7.89
C LEU A 116 -9.96 -15.37 8.33
N ALA A 117 -9.69 -16.30 9.26
CA ALA A 117 -8.32 -16.56 9.70
C ALA A 117 -7.44 -17.19 8.60
N PRO A 118 -7.91 -18.19 7.81
CA PRO A 118 -7.16 -18.68 6.67
C PRO A 118 -6.89 -17.63 5.58
N LEU A 119 -7.82 -16.71 5.34
CA LEU A 119 -7.63 -15.60 4.41
C LEU A 119 -6.58 -14.61 4.95
N SER A 120 -6.67 -14.23 6.21
CA SER A 120 -5.70 -13.33 6.85
C SER A 120 -4.30 -13.95 6.95
N SER A 121 -4.19 -15.27 7.08
CA SER A 121 -2.91 -15.99 7.10
C SER A 121 -2.45 -16.49 5.73
N GLN A 122 -3.08 -16.01 4.65
CA GLN A 122 -2.77 -16.35 3.25
C GLN A 122 -2.82 -17.86 2.92
N LYS A 123 -3.53 -18.66 3.71
CA LYS A 123 -3.83 -20.08 3.43
C LYS A 123 -4.97 -20.27 2.43
N LEU A 124 -5.84 -19.26 2.33
CA LEU A 124 -6.84 -19.10 1.28
C LEU A 124 -6.51 -17.81 0.52
N ILE A 125 -6.35 -17.93 -0.78
CA ILE A 125 -5.91 -16.85 -1.65
C ILE A 125 -7.00 -16.56 -2.66
N PRO A 126 -7.69 -15.43 -2.50
CA PRO A 126 -8.69 -14.97 -3.44
C PRO A 126 -8.02 -14.49 -4.74
N PRO A 127 -8.79 -14.43 -5.85
CA PRO A 127 -8.30 -13.80 -7.07
C PRO A 127 -7.97 -12.33 -6.79
N THR A 128 -6.81 -11.86 -7.27
CA THR A 128 -6.37 -10.47 -7.12
C THR A 128 -7.20 -9.54 -7.97
N VAL A 129 -7.34 -9.85 -9.26
CA VAL A 129 -8.12 -9.05 -10.23
C VAL A 129 -9.36 -9.83 -10.65
N ILE A 130 -10.51 -9.21 -10.46
CA ILE A 130 -11.81 -9.77 -10.82
C ILE A 130 -12.37 -8.95 -12.00
N ARG A 131 -12.26 -9.50 -13.20
CA ARG A 131 -12.72 -8.90 -14.45
C ARG A 131 -14.17 -9.25 -14.74
N ARG A 132 -14.76 -8.60 -15.71
CA ARG A 132 -16.19 -8.76 -16.08
C ARG A 132 -16.60 -10.21 -16.37
N GLU A 133 -15.70 -11.01 -16.92
CA GLU A 133 -15.95 -12.43 -17.26
C GLU A 133 -15.88 -13.35 -16.04
N HIS A 134 -15.37 -12.86 -14.91
CA HIS A 134 -15.24 -13.67 -13.70
C HIS A 134 -16.62 -13.92 -13.06
N PRO A 135 -16.93 -15.16 -12.65
CA PRO A 135 -18.27 -15.49 -12.08
C PRO A 135 -18.71 -14.66 -10.88
N ALA A 136 -17.76 -14.17 -10.08
CA ALA A 136 -18.02 -13.31 -8.91
C ALA A 136 -18.30 -11.85 -9.28
N TYR A 137 -17.99 -11.40 -10.49
CA TYR A 137 -17.91 -9.99 -10.87
C TYR A 137 -19.20 -9.22 -10.62
N ASP A 138 -20.31 -9.65 -11.22
CA ASP A 138 -21.58 -8.91 -11.15
C ASP A 138 -22.09 -8.74 -9.71
N GLN A 139 -21.86 -9.77 -8.89
CA GLN A 139 -22.29 -9.73 -7.50
C GLN A 139 -21.40 -8.79 -6.68
N LEU A 140 -20.08 -8.86 -6.86
CA LEU A 140 -19.14 -7.94 -6.21
C LEU A 140 -19.36 -6.49 -6.62
N LEU A 141 -19.58 -6.23 -7.90
CA LEU A 141 -19.85 -4.88 -8.39
C LEU A 141 -21.11 -4.28 -7.75
N ARG A 142 -22.18 -5.07 -7.60
CA ARG A 142 -23.40 -4.64 -6.90
C ARG A 142 -23.11 -4.32 -5.44
N ILE A 143 -22.34 -5.17 -4.76
CA ILE A 143 -21.96 -4.98 -3.35
C ILE A 143 -21.14 -3.70 -3.18
N ILE A 144 -20.13 -3.46 -4.01
CA ILE A 144 -19.28 -2.26 -3.91
C ILE A 144 -20.10 -1.00 -4.18
N ARG A 145 -20.98 -1.00 -5.18
CA ARG A 145 -21.86 0.14 -5.45
C ARG A 145 -22.81 0.43 -4.29
N GLU A 146 -23.36 -0.60 -3.66
CA GLU A 146 -24.20 -0.45 -2.48
C GLU A 146 -23.40 0.07 -1.27
N MET A 147 -22.19 -0.44 -1.04
CA MET A 147 -21.28 0.08 -0.01
C MET A 147 -20.99 1.57 -0.23
N ASN A 148 -20.73 1.97 -1.48
CA ASN A 148 -20.51 3.38 -1.82
C ASN A 148 -21.74 4.24 -1.48
N ARG A 149 -22.96 3.79 -1.83
CA ARG A 149 -24.20 4.48 -1.53
C ARG A 149 -24.40 4.61 -0.02
N ILE A 150 -24.22 3.51 0.74
CA ILE A 150 -24.36 3.48 2.20
C ILE A 150 -23.36 4.44 2.86
N TRP A 151 -22.09 4.40 2.40
CA TRP A 151 -21.03 5.25 2.93
C TRP A 151 -21.29 6.73 2.71
N ASP A 152 -21.87 7.12 1.57
CA ASP A 152 -22.18 8.50 1.27
C ASP A 152 -23.44 8.98 2.04
N ALA A 153 -24.45 8.12 2.24
CA ALA A 153 -25.71 8.47 2.92
C ALA A 153 -25.56 8.50 4.46
N ARG A 154 -24.79 7.60 5.05
CA ARG A 154 -24.57 7.45 6.51
C ARG A 154 -25.85 7.48 7.35
N GLU A 155 -26.90 6.82 6.87
CA GLU A 155 -28.14 6.66 7.61
C GLU A 155 -27.97 5.78 8.86
N THR A 156 -28.91 5.83 9.80
CA THR A 156 -28.84 5.01 11.01
C THR A 156 -28.61 3.53 10.69
N GLY A 157 -27.55 2.93 11.25
CA GLY A 157 -27.16 1.53 11.03
C GLY A 157 -26.26 1.32 9.80
N TRP A 158 -25.74 2.37 9.21
CA TRP A 158 -24.84 2.30 8.05
C TRP A 158 -23.60 1.43 8.33
N GLU A 159 -23.05 1.43 9.54
CA GLU A 159 -21.91 0.61 9.94
C GLU A 159 -22.24 -0.89 9.87
N LEU A 160 -23.46 -1.27 10.31
CA LEU A 160 -23.94 -2.66 10.21
C LEU A 160 -24.09 -3.08 8.75
N MET A 161 -24.61 -2.18 7.90
CA MET A 161 -24.78 -2.42 6.47
C MET A 161 -23.43 -2.58 5.77
N ILE A 162 -22.44 -1.74 6.07
CA ILE A 162 -21.08 -1.88 5.53
C ILE A 162 -20.47 -3.22 5.95
N LYS A 163 -20.52 -3.56 7.23
CA LYS A 163 -20.02 -4.86 7.73
C LYS A 163 -20.69 -6.05 7.04
N ALA A 164 -22.01 -6.02 6.89
CA ALA A 164 -22.76 -7.07 6.19
C ALA A 164 -22.33 -7.21 4.72
N ASN A 165 -22.17 -6.09 4.01
CA ASN A 165 -21.72 -6.09 2.62
C ASN A 165 -20.28 -6.60 2.47
N LEU A 166 -19.38 -6.28 3.38
CA LEU A 166 -18.01 -6.84 3.39
C LEU A 166 -18.02 -8.36 3.59
N LEU A 167 -18.83 -8.86 4.52
CA LEU A 167 -18.99 -10.32 4.72
C LEU A 167 -19.58 -10.99 3.48
N MET A 168 -20.53 -10.35 2.80
CA MET A 168 -21.08 -10.83 1.52
C MET A 168 -20.01 -10.83 0.42
N ALA A 169 -19.20 -9.78 0.31
CA ALA A 169 -18.11 -9.71 -0.66
C ALA A 169 -17.11 -10.86 -0.47
N LEU A 170 -16.69 -11.10 0.78
CA LEU A 170 -15.81 -12.23 1.08
C LEU A 170 -16.49 -13.57 0.76
N ALA A 171 -17.78 -13.75 1.15
CA ALA A 171 -18.50 -14.98 0.85
C ALA A 171 -18.58 -15.29 -0.66
N VAL A 172 -18.73 -14.24 -1.49
CA VAL A 172 -18.72 -14.35 -2.97
C VAL A 172 -17.34 -14.74 -3.47
N LEU A 173 -16.26 -14.28 -2.84
CA LEU A 173 -14.89 -14.63 -3.25
C LEU A 173 -14.46 -16.04 -2.81
N MET A 174 -15.01 -16.58 -1.72
CA MET A 174 -14.58 -17.88 -1.13
C MET A 174 -14.57 -19.06 -2.15
N PRO A 175 -15.59 -19.28 -3.02
CA PRO A 175 -15.57 -20.38 -3.98
C PRO A 175 -14.45 -20.29 -5.02
N HIS A 176 -13.86 -19.10 -5.17
CA HIS A 176 -12.83 -18.78 -6.16
C HIS A 176 -11.43 -18.68 -5.54
N CYS A 177 -11.31 -18.90 -4.23
CA CYS A 177 -10.01 -18.94 -3.55
C CYS A 177 -9.23 -20.20 -3.94
N THR A 178 -7.95 -20.02 -4.20
CA THR A 178 -7.00 -21.13 -4.33
C THR A 178 -6.40 -21.46 -2.96
N LYS A 179 -6.00 -22.72 -2.78
CA LYS A 179 -5.19 -23.12 -1.63
C LYS A 179 -3.71 -22.90 -1.97
N ASP A 180 -2.93 -22.70 -0.94
CA ASP A 180 -1.49 -22.57 -1.08
C ASP A 180 -0.89 -23.74 -1.90
N THR A 181 -0.20 -23.38 -2.99
CA THR A 181 0.55 -24.30 -3.84
C THR A 181 2.04 -24.07 -3.62
N ALA A 182 2.89 -25.02 -4.04
CA ALA A 182 4.35 -24.85 -3.91
C ALA A 182 4.87 -23.58 -4.62
N GLU A 183 4.27 -23.19 -5.74
CA GLU A 183 4.63 -21.97 -6.47
C GLU A 183 4.26 -20.71 -5.67
N LEU A 184 3.10 -20.72 -5.03
CA LEU A 184 2.60 -19.64 -4.21
C LEU A 184 3.38 -19.52 -2.91
N ALA A 185 3.75 -20.66 -2.28
CA ALA A 185 4.64 -20.69 -1.12
C ALA A 185 6.00 -20.03 -1.43
N LEU A 186 6.56 -20.28 -2.62
CA LEU A 186 7.79 -19.64 -3.07
C LEU A 186 7.62 -18.11 -3.26
N ARG A 187 6.50 -17.66 -3.81
CA ARG A 187 6.19 -16.23 -3.96
C ARG A 187 6.04 -15.55 -2.61
N THR A 188 5.33 -16.20 -1.69
CA THR A 188 5.18 -15.71 -0.31
C THR A 188 6.54 -15.61 0.37
N GLU A 189 7.42 -16.60 0.23
CA GLU A 189 8.79 -16.55 0.76
C GLU A 189 9.57 -15.36 0.16
N HIS A 190 9.48 -15.14 -1.15
CA HIS A 190 10.14 -14.01 -1.80
C HIS A 190 9.60 -12.67 -1.31
N ALA A 191 8.29 -12.54 -1.16
CA ALA A 191 7.66 -11.34 -0.64
C ALA A 191 8.09 -11.06 0.81
N GLU A 192 8.15 -12.08 1.66
CA GLU A 192 8.63 -11.95 3.04
C GLU A 192 10.11 -11.51 3.11
N LYS A 193 10.96 -12.00 2.20
CA LYS A 193 12.36 -11.54 2.09
C LYS A 193 12.45 -10.07 1.65
N ILE A 194 11.59 -9.64 0.72
CA ILE A 194 11.49 -8.22 0.36
C ILE A 194 11.03 -7.39 1.57
N LYS A 195 9.96 -7.78 2.27
CA LYS A 195 9.51 -7.08 3.49
C LYS A 195 10.62 -6.96 4.53
N THR A 196 11.33 -8.06 4.80
CA THR A 196 12.50 -8.06 5.72
C THR A 196 13.53 -7.02 5.31
N ALA A 197 13.87 -6.94 4.01
CA ALA A 197 14.80 -5.94 3.49
C ALA A 197 14.28 -4.52 3.68
N LEU A 198 13.01 -4.30 3.37
CA LEU A 198 12.37 -3.00 3.48
C LEU A 198 12.27 -2.54 4.94
N GLU A 199 11.85 -3.42 5.86
CA GLU A 199 11.80 -3.16 7.31
C GLU A 199 13.18 -2.86 7.89
N PHE A 200 14.21 -3.61 7.47
CA PHE A 200 15.58 -3.36 7.89
C PHE A 200 16.03 -1.95 7.47
N MET A 201 15.77 -1.57 6.23
CA MET A 201 16.12 -0.24 5.72
C MET A 201 15.30 0.86 6.39
N ASP A 202 13.99 0.66 6.62
CA ASP A 202 13.13 1.64 7.29
C ASP A 202 13.52 1.86 8.75
N LYS A 203 13.94 0.81 9.44
CA LYS A 203 14.39 0.89 10.84
C LYS A 203 15.74 1.59 10.99
N ASN A 204 16.62 1.48 10.00
CA ASN A 204 18.01 1.92 10.10
C ASN A 204 18.38 3.04 9.12
N TYR A 205 17.43 3.66 8.41
CA TYR A 205 17.70 4.61 7.29
C TYR A 205 18.62 5.78 7.68
N GLY A 206 18.59 6.24 8.94
CA GLY A 206 19.44 7.32 9.45
C GLY A 206 20.91 6.94 9.60
N GLU A 207 21.19 5.64 9.69
CA GLU A 207 22.53 5.08 9.91
C GLU A 207 23.23 4.74 8.60
N GLU A 208 24.51 4.38 8.70
CA GLU A 208 25.26 3.84 7.57
C GLU A 208 24.89 2.38 7.36
N ILE A 209 24.11 2.08 6.33
CA ILE A 209 23.68 0.73 5.98
C ILE A 209 24.59 0.20 4.86
N ALA A 210 25.30 -0.90 5.12
CA ALA A 210 25.93 -1.66 4.05
C ALA A 210 24.91 -2.59 3.37
N ILE A 211 24.99 -2.73 2.05
CA ILE A 211 24.10 -3.66 1.31
C ILE A 211 24.29 -5.10 1.80
N ALA A 212 25.49 -5.43 2.30
CA ALA A 212 25.78 -6.73 2.89
C ALA A 212 24.94 -7.03 4.13
N ASP A 213 24.64 -6.01 4.96
CA ASP A 213 23.84 -6.17 6.18
C ASP A 213 22.38 -6.44 5.83
N VAL A 214 21.83 -5.72 4.83
CA VAL A 214 20.48 -5.96 4.30
C VAL A 214 20.38 -7.37 3.71
N ALA A 215 21.38 -7.80 2.95
CA ALA A 215 21.43 -9.12 2.36
C ALA A 215 21.48 -10.23 3.43
N ALA A 216 22.29 -10.03 4.48
CA ALA A 216 22.40 -10.96 5.61
C ALA A 216 21.08 -11.11 6.36
N ALA A 217 20.34 -10.00 6.58
CA ALA A 217 19.02 -10.03 7.19
C ALA A 217 18.00 -10.87 6.39
N CYS A 218 18.18 -10.96 5.07
CA CYS A 218 17.34 -11.76 4.18
C CYS A 218 17.90 -13.18 3.91
N TYR A 219 18.99 -13.57 4.57
CA TYR A 219 19.71 -14.84 4.36
C TYR A 219 20.24 -15.01 2.93
N PHE A 220 20.68 -13.92 2.30
CA PHE A 220 21.30 -13.91 0.98
C PHE A 220 22.78 -13.52 1.04
N SER A 221 23.56 -13.98 0.05
CA SER A 221 24.80 -13.31 -0.28
C SER A 221 24.51 -11.92 -0.89
N GLN A 222 25.41 -10.96 -0.71
CA GLN A 222 25.23 -9.61 -1.23
C GLN A 222 24.94 -9.60 -2.74
N TYR A 223 25.66 -10.39 -3.53
CA TYR A 223 25.49 -10.48 -4.98
C TYR A 223 24.09 -11.00 -5.35
N HIS A 224 23.65 -12.08 -4.72
CA HIS A 224 22.32 -12.67 -4.96
C HIS A 224 21.21 -11.71 -4.55
N PHE A 225 21.35 -11.05 -3.37
CA PHE A 225 20.41 -10.05 -2.89
C PHE A 225 20.24 -8.88 -3.87
N MET A 226 21.32 -8.32 -4.39
CA MET A 226 21.25 -7.19 -5.32
C MET A 226 20.45 -7.53 -6.58
N ARG A 227 20.64 -8.74 -7.14
CA ARG A 227 19.86 -9.21 -8.32
C ARG A 227 18.41 -9.48 -7.96
N PHE A 228 18.18 -10.14 -6.84
CA PHE A 228 16.85 -10.45 -6.29
C PHE A 228 16.06 -9.16 -6.04
N PHE A 229 16.63 -8.23 -5.29
CA PHE A 229 15.99 -6.96 -4.97
C PHE A 229 15.65 -6.15 -6.23
N LYS A 230 16.61 -6.01 -7.16
CA LYS A 230 16.36 -5.31 -8.43
C LYS A 230 15.29 -5.98 -9.28
N LYS A 231 15.23 -7.31 -9.30
CA LYS A 231 14.21 -8.07 -10.04
C LYS A 231 12.79 -7.72 -9.56
N TYR A 232 12.58 -7.68 -8.24
CA TYR A 232 11.25 -7.52 -7.66
C TYR A 232 10.86 -6.07 -7.36
N MET A 233 11.83 -5.19 -7.10
CA MET A 233 11.58 -3.78 -6.81
C MET A 233 11.78 -2.85 -8.00
N GLY A 234 12.22 -3.36 -9.15
CA GLY A 234 12.50 -2.57 -10.35
C GLY A 234 13.72 -1.64 -10.25
N MET A 235 14.28 -1.44 -9.06
CA MET A 235 15.39 -0.54 -8.76
C MET A 235 16.43 -1.19 -7.86
N SER A 236 17.64 -0.60 -7.79
CA SER A 236 18.68 -1.11 -6.88
C SER A 236 18.35 -0.78 -5.42
N CYS A 237 18.86 -1.61 -4.49
CA CYS A 237 18.72 -1.39 -3.04
C CYS A 237 19.27 -0.02 -2.61
N GLY A 238 20.39 0.44 -3.17
CA GLY A 238 20.95 1.76 -2.86
C GLY A 238 20.08 2.92 -3.37
N GLU A 239 19.46 2.77 -4.53
CA GLU A 239 18.51 3.74 -5.06
C GLU A 239 17.24 3.80 -4.21
N TYR A 240 16.74 2.64 -3.79
CA TYR A 240 15.63 2.52 -2.89
C TYR A 240 15.91 3.21 -1.55
N LEU A 241 17.04 2.89 -0.88
CA LEU A 241 17.43 3.53 0.38
C LEU A 241 17.57 5.06 0.25
N LYS A 242 18.14 5.54 -0.86
CA LYS A 242 18.20 6.98 -1.15
C LYS A 242 16.80 7.59 -1.23
N ASN A 243 15.88 6.94 -1.93
CA ASN A 243 14.50 7.42 -2.07
C ASN A 243 13.77 7.43 -0.73
N LEU A 244 13.92 6.39 0.08
CA LEU A 244 13.38 6.31 1.45
C LEU A 244 13.88 7.48 2.32
N ARG A 245 15.19 7.76 2.31
CA ARG A 245 15.80 8.87 3.04
C ARG A 245 15.23 10.23 2.63
N LEU A 246 15.04 10.44 1.32
CA LEU A 246 14.41 11.66 0.81
C LEU A 246 12.95 11.80 1.27
N GLU A 247 12.21 10.70 1.34
CA GLU A 247 10.84 10.68 1.84
C GLU A 247 10.76 11.00 3.32
N LYS A 248 11.64 10.41 4.15
CA LYS A 248 11.72 10.73 5.59
C LYS A 248 12.05 12.21 5.81
N ALA A 249 12.96 12.78 5.01
CA ALA A 249 13.26 14.21 5.06
C ALA A 249 12.05 15.08 4.69
N ALA A 250 11.34 14.73 3.60
CA ALA A 250 10.13 15.45 3.21
C ALA A 250 9.02 15.37 4.27
N GLN A 251 8.83 14.21 4.90
CA GLN A 251 7.90 14.04 6.03
C GLN A 251 8.29 14.90 7.24
N ALA A 252 9.58 14.98 7.58
CA ALA A 252 10.07 15.83 8.66
C ALA A 252 9.77 17.32 8.38
N PHE A 253 9.98 17.78 7.14
CA PHE A 253 9.61 19.14 6.74
C PHE A 253 8.11 19.40 6.82
N SER A 254 7.29 18.46 6.37
CA SER A 254 5.82 18.57 6.44
C SER A 254 5.28 18.59 7.87
N ARG A 255 6.02 18.00 8.83
CA ARG A 255 5.70 18.04 10.27
C ARG A 255 6.18 19.31 10.96
N GLY A 256 6.77 20.26 10.21
CA GLY A 256 7.20 21.56 10.72
C GLY A 256 8.66 21.65 11.14
N ASN A 257 9.48 20.62 10.93
CA ASN A 257 10.92 20.76 11.11
C ASN A 257 11.50 21.56 9.93
N THR A 258 12.17 22.69 10.24
CA THR A 258 12.68 23.63 9.20
C THR A 258 14.20 23.67 9.11
N VAL A 259 14.91 22.98 10.00
CA VAL A 259 16.38 22.97 10.03
C VAL A 259 16.90 21.94 9.02
N ILE A 260 17.19 22.38 7.81
CA ILE A 260 17.51 21.49 6.67
C ILE A 260 18.72 20.60 6.95
N LEU A 261 19.77 21.14 7.63
CA LEU A 261 20.97 20.37 7.94
C LEU A 261 20.64 19.18 8.85
N ASP A 262 19.91 19.43 9.92
CA ASP A 262 19.53 18.39 10.91
C ASP A 262 18.66 17.33 10.26
N VAL A 263 17.63 17.75 9.52
CA VAL A 263 16.75 16.82 8.79
C VAL A 263 17.52 15.97 7.78
N ALA A 264 18.47 16.55 7.04
CA ALA A 264 19.28 15.81 6.09
C ALA A 264 20.20 14.79 6.80
N MET A 265 20.82 15.20 7.92
CA MET A 265 21.67 14.32 8.74
C MET A 265 20.87 13.18 9.37
N ASP A 266 19.75 13.48 9.98
CA ASP A 266 18.83 12.50 10.60
C ASP A 266 18.28 11.52 9.57
N ALA A 267 18.05 12.00 8.33
CA ALA A 267 17.67 11.14 7.21
C ALA A 267 18.85 10.32 6.62
N GLY A 268 20.05 10.39 7.20
CA GLY A 268 21.22 9.60 6.80
C GLY A 268 22.03 10.16 5.63
N PHE A 269 21.85 11.44 5.26
CA PHE A 269 22.68 12.09 4.25
C PHE A 269 23.92 12.70 4.89
N ARG A 270 25.12 12.21 4.52
CA ARG A 270 26.41 12.74 4.99
C ARG A 270 26.91 13.95 4.18
N ASN A 271 26.30 14.23 3.03
CA ASN A 271 26.67 15.33 2.14
C ASN A 271 25.45 16.16 1.80
N LEU A 272 25.42 17.40 2.30
CA LEU A 272 24.29 18.31 2.14
C LEU A 272 24.08 18.72 0.67
N SER A 273 25.15 18.92 -0.11
CA SER A 273 25.04 19.27 -1.53
C SER A 273 24.43 18.12 -2.35
N TYR A 274 24.79 16.88 -2.01
CA TYR A 274 24.19 15.68 -2.60
C TYR A 274 22.70 15.59 -2.24
N PHE A 275 22.34 15.81 -0.97
CA PHE A 275 20.96 15.86 -0.51
C PHE A 275 20.13 16.89 -1.30
N TYR A 276 20.59 18.13 -1.41
CA TYR A 276 19.88 19.19 -2.15
C TYR A 276 19.61 18.80 -3.59
N ARG A 277 20.61 18.24 -4.28
CA ARG A 277 20.48 17.82 -5.67
C ARG A 277 19.46 16.69 -5.83
N GLU A 278 19.55 15.64 -5.01
CA GLU A 278 18.66 14.49 -5.10
C GLU A 278 17.22 14.84 -4.65
N PHE A 279 17.07 15.71 -3.64
CA PHE A 279 15.78 16.21 -3.19
C PHE A 279 15.08 17.03 -4.29
N GLN A 280 15.80 17.97 -4.89
CA GLN A 280 15.27 18.77 -5.99
C GLN A 280 14.93 17.93 -7.22
N LYS A 281 15.75 16.91 -7.52
CA LYS A 281 15.48 15.96 -8.61
C LYS A 281 14.18 15.18 -8.37
N LYS A 282 13.92 14.77 -7.14
CA LYS A 282 12.73 13.97 -6.77
C LYS A 282 11.46 14.80 -6.69
N TYR A 283 11.51 15.96 -6.05
CA TYR A 283 10.32 16.75 -5.73
C TYR A 283 10.12 17.98 -6.62
N GLY A 284 11.06 18.29 -7.51
CA GLY A 284 11.02 19.50 -8.37
C GLY A 284 11.33 20.80 -7.63
N TYR A 285 11.51 20.77 -6.33
CA TYR A 285 11.76 21.93 -5.45
C TYR A 285 13.01 21.71 -4.61
N THR A 286 13.73 22.78 -4.30
CA THR A 286 14.76 22.72 -3.26
C THR A 286 14.10 22.47 -1.89
N PRO A 287 14.83 21.91 -0.89
CA PRO A 287 14.30 21.73 0.46
C PRO A 287 13.72 23.02 1.05
N LYS A 288 14.36 24.17 0.84
CA LYS A 288 13.88 25.47 1.30
C LYS A 288 12.55 25.87 0.65
N GLN A 289 12.40 25.67 -0.64
CA GLN A 289 11.15 25.94 -1.37
C GLN A 289 10.04 24.98 -0.94
N PHE A 290 10.38 23.72 -0.67
CA PHE A 290 9.44 22.71 -0.19
C PHE A 290 8.87 23.10 1.18
N ILE A 291 9.74 23.47 2.14
CA ILE A 291 9.35 23.95 3.47
C ILE A 291 8.42 25.16 3.36
N HIS A 292 8.76 26.15 2.52
CA HIS A 292 7.93 27.35 2.34
C HIS A 292 6.52 27.00 1.87
N ARG A 293 6.39 26.08 0.93
CA ARG A 293 5.08 25.57 0.47
C ARG A 293 4.30 24.85 1.56
N CYS A 294 4.97 24.03 2.39
CA CYS A 294 4.31 23.36 3.51
C CYS A 294 3.77 24.35 4.54
N VAL A 295 4.44 25.50 4.74
CA VAL A 295 4.04 26.56 5.68
C VAL A 295 2.92 27.44 5.11
N GLU A 296 2.96 27.76 3.79
CA GLU A 296 1.95 28.59 3.13
C GLU A 296 0.62 27.85 2.86
N MET A 297 0.61 26.53 2.90
CA MET A 297 -0.57 25.70 2.82
C MET A 297 -0.78 24.86 4.11
N PRO A 298 -0.98 25.47 5.29
CA PRO A 298 -1.35 24.72 6.46
C PRO A 298 -2.78 24.21 6.26
N GLY A 299 -2.93 22.96 5.78
CA GLY A 299 -4.20 22.22 5.88
C GLY A 299 -5.44 22.88 5.30
N LYS A 300 -5.57 22.98 3.97
CA LYS A 300 -6.90 23.03 3.36
C LYS A 300 -7.42 21.63 3.06
#